data_3a77b601a3ce3cc0870e84a7bc0ea49c
#
_entry.id   3a77b601a3ce3cc0870e84a7bc0ea49c
#
_cell.length_a   1.000
_cell.length_b   1.000
_cell.length_c   1.000
_cell.angle_alpha   90.00
_cell.angle_beta   90.00
_cell.angle_gamma   90.00
#
_symmetry.space_group_name_H-M   'P 1'
#
loop_
_entity.id
_entity.type
_entity.pdbx_description
1 polymer ?
#
loop_
_entity_poly.entity_id
_entity_poly.type
_entity_poly.pdbx_seq_one_letter_code
_entity_poly.pdbx_strand_id
1 'polypeptide(L)'
;MRKIRRLGGFKPHGSAVSAIEVALWDIAGKAANLPIYKLLGGKVRDRVLVYNGGIRFPVIGEDSPESFAENTLKMKNLKEGFSIIKQGIAVHGEFAANYKDYFYGDVFWDNNNSIVYDDDSTRSDAMNVYDYDSKQPWALSQYLPSGGQITEKGFNYTIECIEAMKNVLGDEVGLALDLGPGINPSDALKIAKAVEKYNVMWLEDMITGDYTPYVLADLYRDVTINTSTPIHTGEQIYLRQNFKDLIDKRAVNVIGPDPLDVGGLAETKWIAEYADINGIMIAPHGTIDGLIGLAAQVQLAATLPKNYIAFEYCVPCYKWWYDIIDGLPNPIVKDSYIDVWDTPGLGISFNEKAKNYLREEDKDFFD
;
A
#
# COMPACT_ATOMS: atom_id res chain seq x y z
N MET A 1 13.62 16.42 14.35
CA MET A 1 12.59 16.47 13.31
C MET A 1 12.58 17.75 12.46
N ARG A 2 12.40 18.98 12.99
CA ARG A 2 12.33 20.20 12.13
C ARG A 2 13.49 20.40 11.17
N LYS A 3 14.72 20.03 11.55
CA LYS A 3 15.90 20.15 10.69
C LYS A 3 15.92 19.07 9.59
N ILE A 4 15.49 17.86 9.90
CA ILE A 4 15.49 16.72 8.99
C ILE A 4 14.38 16.89 7.94
N ARG A 5 13.18 17.33 8.33
CA ARG A 5 12.06 17.58 7.41
C ARG A 5 12.37 18.58 6.29
N ARG A 6 13.29 19.54 6.52
CA ARG A 6 13.72 20.48 5.48
C ARG A 6 14.50 19.82 4.34
N LEU A 7 15.10 18.65 4.60
CA LEU A 7 15.88 17.91 3.60
C LEU A 7 15.00 16.97 2.78
N GLY A 8 13.80 16.62 3.27
CA GLY A 8 12.91 15.64 2.70
C GLY A 8 11.67 16.21 2.01
N GLY A 9 11.78 17.37 1.36
CA GLY A 9 10.65 17.98 0.66
C GLY A 9 10.15 17.22 -0.58
N PHE A 10 10.81 16.13 -0.94
CA PHE A 10 10.50 15.27 -2.07
C PHE A 10 10.56 13.80 -1.68
N LYS A 11 9.70 12.99 -2.27
CA LYS A 11 9.61 11.57 -2.04
C LYS A 11 10.94 10.80 -2.03
N PRO A 12 11.93 11.03 -2.90
CA PRO A 12 13.19 10.28 -2.85
C PRO A 12 13.90 10.30 -1.48
N HIS A 13 13.53 11.24 -0.62
CA HIS A 13 14.10 11.37 0.73
C HIS A 13 13.06 11.12 1.84
N GLY A 14 11.80 10.85 1.50
CA GLY A 14 10.70 10.66 2.44
C GLY A 14 10.93 9.47 3.35
N SER A 15 11.27 8.33 2.78
CA SER A 15 11.53 7.09 3.52
C SER A 15 12.68 7.24 4.52
N ALA A 16 13.78 7.87 4.15
CA ALA A 16 14.90 8.11 5.07
C ALA A 16 14.50 8.99 6.25
N VAL A 17 13.73 10.05 6.01
CA VAL A 17 13.23 10.96 7.06
C VAL A 17 12.24 10.22 7.96
N SER A 18 11.34 9.43 7.39
CA SER A 18 10.35 8.66 8.13
C SER A 18 11.01 7.59 9.00
N ALA A 19 11.99 6.86 8.47
CA ALA A 19 12.74 5.86 9.23
C ALA A 19 13.45 6.47 10.45
N ILE A 20 14.08 7.64 10.28
CA ILE A 20 14.70 8.37 11.40
C ILE A 20 13.63 8.81 12.41
N GLU A 21 12.48 9.27 11.96
CA GLU A 21 11.40 9.70 12.85
C GLU A 21 10.87 8.52 13.68
N VAL A 22 10.64 7.37 13.06
CA VAL A 22 10.22 6.14 13.74
C VAL A 22 11.25 5.71 14.78
N ALA A 23 12.55 5.71 14.42
CA ALA A 23 13.62 5.40 15.35
C ALA A 23 13.67 6.36 16.56
N LEU A 24 13.41 7.65 16.33
CA LEU A 24 13.34 8.65 17.43
C LEU A 24 12.13 8.42 18.35
N TRP A 25 11.00 7.96 17.82
CA TRP A 25 9.86 7.55 18.66
C TRP A 25 10.19 6.30 19.48
N ASP A 26 10.88 5.32 18.91
CA ASP A 26 11.31 4.12 19.64
C ASP A 26 12.24 4.47 20.80
N ILE A 27 13.26 5.30 20.55
CA ILE A 27 14.18 5.81 21.59
C ILE A 27 13.40 6.56 22.68
N ALA A 28 12.51 7.47 22.30
CA ALA A 28 11.73 8.25 23.26
C ALA A 28 10.80 7.35 24.10
N GLY A 29 10.17 6.37 23.48
CA GLY A 29 9.31 5.40 24.16
C GLY A 29 10.09 4.53 25.14
N LYS A 30 11.22 3.99 24.74
CA LYS A 30 12.12 3.20 25.59
C LYS A 30 12.66 4.03 26.76
N ALA A 31 13.11 5.25 26.49
CA ALA A 31 13.60 6.16 27.54
C ALA A 31 12.52 6.55 28.56
N ALA A 32 11.29 6.72 28.12
CA ALA A 32 10.15 7.03 28.99
C ALA A 32 9.50 5.79 29.62
N ASN A 33 9.93 4.59 29.25
CA ASN A 33 9.29 3.31 29.58
C ASN A 33 7.80 3.26 29.20
N LEU A 34 7.46 3.78 28.00
CA LEU A 34 6.10 3.85 27.46
C LEU A 34 6.05 3.33 26.01
N PRO A 35 4.99 2.63 25.60
CA PRO A 35 4.76 2.35 24.19
C PRO A 35 4.51 3.64 23.41
N ILE A 36 4.80 3.62 22.10
CA ILE A 36 4.70 4.82 21.25
C ILE A 36 3.27 5.37 21.23
N TYR A 37 2.25 4.53 21.22
CA TYR A 37 0.87 4.99 21.20
C TYR A 37 0.54 5.92 22.39
N LYS A 38 1.15 5.71 23.57
CA LYS A 38 0.97 6.60 24.72
C LYS A 38 1.60 7.97 24.50
N LEU A 39 2.75 8.02 23.86
CA LEU A 39 3.41 9.28 23.49
C LEU A 39 2.64 10.03 22.40
N LEU A 40 1.89 9.32 21.56
CA LEU A 40 1.02 9.90 20.54
C LEU A 40 -0.38 10.30 21.04
N GLY A 41 -0.63 10.22 22.35
CA GLY A 41 -1.89 10.68 22.97
C GLY A 41 -2.79 9.58 23.53
N GLY A 42 -2.39 8.32 23.43
CA GLY A 42 -3.14 7.17 23.92
C GLY A 42 -3.86 6.39 22.81
N LYS A 43 -4.20 5.16 23.11
CA LYS A 43 -4.93 4.29 22.16
C LYS A 43 -6.44 4.50 22.29
N VAL A 44 -7.11 4.48 21.15
CA VAL A 44 -8.57 4.49 21.01
C VAL A 44 -9.13 3.11 20.65
N ARG A 45 -8.24 2.15 20.38
CA ARG A 45 -8.58 0.74 20.12
C ARG A 45 -7.49 -0.18 20.65
N ASP A 46 -7.90 -1.37 21.12
CA ASP A 46 -6.99 -2.39 21.67
C ASP A 46 -6.47 -3.37 20.61
N ARG A 47 -7.08 -3.37 19.44
CA ARG A 47 -6.65 -4.14 18.27
C ARG A 47 -6.87 -3.32 17.01
N VAL A 48 -6.00 -3.50 16.03
CA VAL A 48 -6.05 -2.77 14.76
C VAL A 48 -6.45 -3.72 13.65
N LEU A 49 -7.40 -3.31 12.82
CA LEU A 49 -7.79 -4.06 11.63
C LEU A 49 -6.71 -3.89 10.57
N VAL A 50 -6.38 -4.96 9.87
CA VAL A 50 -5.47 -4.94 8.73
C VAL A 50 -6.13 -5.56 7.51
N TYR A 51 -5.72 -5.11 6.34
CA TYR A 51 -6.14 -5.72 5.08
C TYR A 51 -4.95 -6.39 4.39
N ASN A 52 -5.22 -7.44 3.62
CA ASN A 52 -4.18 -8.05 2.82
C ASN A 52 -3.91 -7.15 1.60
N GLY A 53 -2.79 -6.46 1.59
CA GLY A 53 -2.29 -5.64 0.49
C GLY A 53 -1.60 -6.44 -0.61
N GLY A 54 -1.67 -7.69 -0.47
CA GLY A 54 -1.33 -8.82 -1.30
C GLY A 54 -0.32 -8.59 -2.40
N ILE A 55 0.92 -8.90 -2.10
CA ILE A 55 1.77 -9.44 -3.13
C ILE A 55 0.98 -10.57 -3.79
N ARG A 56 0.78 -10.48 -5.10
CA ARG A 56 0.20 -11.58 -5.87
C ARG A 56 0.93 -12.86 -5.51
N PHE A 57 0.18 -13.89 -5.15
CA PHE A 57 0.74 -15.22 -5.23
C PHE A 57 1.23 -15.43 -6.65
N PRO A 58 2.39 -16.09 -6.87
CA PRO A 58 2.85 -16.39 -8.21
C PRO A 58 1.69 -17.00 -8.99
N VAL A 59 1.19 -16.27 -9.97
CA VAL A 59 0.17 -16.79 -10.88
C VAL A 59 0.93 -17.56 -11.94
N ILE A 60 0.74 -18.87 -11.97
CA ILE A 60 1.29 -19.71 -13.02
C ILE A 60 0.40 -19.52 -14.24
N GLY A 61 0.84 -18.74 -15.21
CA GLY A 61 0.13 -18.51 -16.45
C GLY A 61 -0.13 -17.02 -16.75
N GLU A 62 -0.85 -16.79 -17.84
CA GLU A 62 -1.28 -15.45 -18.23
C GLU A 62 -2.28 -14.87 -17.23
N ASP A 63 -2.22 -13.57 -17.01
CA ASP A 63 -3.25 -12.85 -16.26
C ASP A 63 -4.60 -13.06 -16.97
N SER A 64 -5.55 -13.68 -16.29
CA SER A 64 -6.89 -13.97 -16.80
C SER A 64 -7.93 -13.83 -15.68
N PRO A 65 -9.22 -13.67 -15.98
CA PRO A 65 -10.27 -13.67 -14.97
C PRO A 65 -10.18 -14.90 -14.04
N GLU A 66 -9.85 -16.07 -14.58
CA GLU A 66 -9.72 -17.32 -13.82
C GLU A 66 -8.50 -17.28 -12.88
N SER A 67 -7.36 -16.76 -13.36
CA SER A 67 -6.15 -16.64 -12.54
C SER A 67 -6.33 -15.64 -11.39
N PHE A 68 -7.03 -14.53 -11.64
CA PHE A 68 -7.41 -13.58 -10.60
C PHE A 68 -8.36 -14.20 -9.58
N ALA A 69 -9.36 -14.95 -10.02
CA ALA A 69 -10.28 -15.67 -9.13
C ALA A 69 -9.54 -16.69 -8.26
N GLU A 70 -8.64 -17.49 -8.86
CA GLU A 70 -7.83 -18.49 -8.12
C GLU A 70 -6.94 -17.82 -7.08
N ASN A 71 -6.24 -16.74 -7.46
CA ASN A 71 -5.39 -15.99 -6.55
C ASN A 71 -6.20 -15.39 -5.38
N THR A 72 -7.33 -14.78 -5.69
CA THR A 72 -8.24 -14.20 -4.69
C THR A 72 -8.77 -15.29 -3.73
N LEU A 73 -9.07 -16.49 -4.24
CA LEU A 73 -9.48 -17.62 -3.41
C LEU A 73 -8.35 -18.06 -2.45
N LYS A 74 -7.12 -18.10 -2.93
CA LYS A 74 -5.94 -18.39 -2.07
C LYS A 74 -5.82 -17.35 -0.96
N MET A 75 -5.97 -16.07 -1.29
CA MET A 75 -5.92 -14.99 -0.30
C MET A 75 -7.06 -15.06 0.72
N LYS A 76 -8.28 -15.33 0.27
CA LYS A 76 -9.46 -15.52 1.12
C LYS A 76 -9.27 -16.63 2.15
N ASN A 77 -8.58 -17.69 1.76
CA ASN A 77 -8.37 -18.89 2.59
C ASN A 77 -7.10 -18.83 3.47
N LEU A 78 -6.43 -17.69 3.53
CA LEU A 78 -5.30 -17.52 4.43
C LEU A 78 -5.72 -17.64 5.89
N LYS A 79 -4.85 -18.25 6.72
CA LYS A 79 -5.10 -18.46 8.16
C LYS A 79 -5.31 -17.17 8.97
N GLU A 80 -4.83 -16.05 8.43
CA GLU A 80 -4.96 -14.71 8.99
C GLU A 80 -6.42 -14.21 8.98
N GLY A 81 -7.29 -14.77 8.13
CA GLY A 81 -8.72 -14.51 8.08
C GLY A 81 -9.06 -13.07 7.66
N PHE A 82 -8.45 -12.56 6.61
CA PHE A 82 -8.64 -11.19 6.16
C PHE A 82 -10.08 -10.88 5.75
N SER A 83 -10.63 -9.82 6.31
CA SER A 83 -11.94 -9.26 5.96
C SER A 83 -11.91 -8.29 4.78
N ILE A 84 -10.71 -7.84 4.38
CA ILE A 84 -10.47 -6.97 3.22
C ILE A 84 -9.24 -7.50 2.48
N ILE A 85 -9.36 -7.62 1.15
CA ILE A 85 -8.28 -8.04 0.25
C ILE A 85 -8.11 -6.97 -0.81
N LYS A 86 -6.87 -6.50 -1.01
CA LYS A 86 -6.49 -5.61 -2.12
C LYS A 86 -5.83 -6.41 -3.22
N GLN A 87 -6.18 -6.12 -4.47
CA GLN A 87 -5.60 -6.73 -5.68
C GLN A 87 -5.14 -5.64 -6.64
N GLY A 88 -3.92 -5.82 -7.16
CA GLY A 88 -3.43 -5.00 -8.27
C GLY A 88 -4.12 -5.38 -9.57
N ILE A 89 -4.51 -4.39 -10.39
CA ILE A 89 -5.17 -4.57 -11.68
C ILE A 89 -4.89 -3.37 -12.59
N ALA A 90 -5.31 -3.43 -13.82
CA ALA A 90 -5.16 -2.38 -14.82
C ALA A 90 -3.69 -2.02 -15.10
N VAL A 91 -3.21 -0.87 -14.65
CA VAL A 91 -1.82 -0.44 -14.87
C VAL A 91 -0.91 -0.94 -13.75
N HIS A 92 -1.49 -1.38 -12.62
CA HIS A 92 -0.71 -1.89 -11.52
C HIS A 92 -0.07 -3.23 -11.86
N GLY A 93 1.24 -3.33 -11.70
CA GLY A 93 2.00 -4.53 -12.07
C GLY A 93 2.07 -4.73 -13.58
N GLU A 94 1.95 -5.98 -14.02
CA GLU A 94 2.14 -6.37 -15.41
C GLU A 94 0.83 -6.56 -16.20
N PHE A 95 -0.31 -6.33 -15.56
CA PHE A 95 -1.61 -6.63 -16.15
C PHE A 95 -1.81 -5.97 -17.52
N ALA A 96 -1.70 -4.65 -17.59
CA ALA A 96 -1.85 -3.92 -18.85
C ALA A 96 -0.73 -4.23 -19.86
N ALA A 97 0.43 -4.62 -19.35
CA ALA A 97 1.59 -5.00 -20.14
C ALA A 97 1.41 -6.35 -20.86
N ASN A 98 0.85 -7.30 -20.15
CA ASN A 98 0.69 -8.67 -20.61
C ASN A 98 -0.53 -8.83 -21.53
N TYR A 99 -1.47 -7.86 -21.50
CA TYR A 99 -2.67 -7.92 -22.31
C TYR A 99 -2.51 -7.13 -23.61
N LYS A 100 -2.32 -7.84 -24.72
CA LYS A 100 -2.18 -7.24 -26.04
C LYS A 100 -3.40 -6.38 -26.39
N ASP A 101 -3.16 -5.18 -26.91
CA ASP A 101 -4.17 -4.21 -27.27
C ASP A 101 -4.95 -3.61 -26.07
N TYR A 102 -4.33 -3.57 -24.88
CA TYR A 102 -4.95 -2.94 -23.72
C TYR A 102 -5.18 -1.43 -23.91
N PHE A 103 -4.24 -0.76 -24.55
CA PHE A 103 -4.33 0.64 -24.93
C PHE A 103 -4.38 0.82 -26.45
N TYR A 104 -4.97 1.94 -26.91
CA TYR A 104 -4.84 2.36 -28.29
C TYR A 104 -3.41 2.85 -28.56
N GLY A 105 -2.82 2.39 -29.68
CA GLY A 105 -1.48 2.77 -30.09
C GLY A 105 -0.37 2.05 -29.34
N ASP A 106 0.88 2.32 -29.74
CA ASP A 106 2.08 1.69 -29.18
C ASP A 106 2.53 2.44 -27.89
N VAL A 107 1.68 2.42 -26.88
CA VAL A 107 1.88 3.27 -25.70
C VAL A 107 3.02 2.82 -24.80
N PHE A 108 3.46 1.53 -24.86
CA PHE A 108 4.23 1.02 -23.73
C PHE A 108 5.44 0.12 -24.01
N TRP A 109 5.62 -0.53 -25.16
CA TRP A 109 6.52 -1.69 -25.14
C TRP A 109 7.49 -1.77 -26.32
N ASP A 110 8.77 -1.69 -25.98
CA ASP A 110 9.79 -2.39 -26.76
C ASP A 110 9.60 -3.90 -26.52
N ASN A 111 9.22 -4.65 -27.55
CA ASN A 111 8.98 -6.10 -27.52
C ASN A 111 10.19 -6.93 -27.06
N ASN A 112 11.32 -6.30 -26.71
CA ASN A 112 12.54 -6.94 -26.24
C ASN A 112 12.65 -6.94 -24.69
N ASN A 113 11.70 -6.37 -23.97
CA ASN A 113 11.70 -6.29 -22.49
C ASN A 113 10.62 -7.17 -21.86
N SER A 114 10.39 -8.39 -22.39
CA SER A 114 9.68 -9.39 -21.62
C SER A 114 10.47 -9.64 -20.32
N ILE A 115 9.87 -9.31 -19.19
CA ILE A 115 10.38 -9.76 -17.89
C ILE A 115 10.20 -11.27 -17.88
N VAL A 116 11.27 -11.98 -18.16
CA VAL A 116 11.31 -13.42 -17.98
C VAL A 116 11.39 -13.64 -16.48
N TYR A 117 10.27 -14.02 -15.85
CA TYR A 117 10.33 -14.65 -14.53
C TYR A 117 11.08 -15.95 -14.75
N ASP A 118 12.31 -15.98 -14.28
CA ASP A 118 13.09 -17.19 -14.22
C ASP A 118 12.35 -18.15 -13.27
N ASP A 119 11.98 -19.32 -13.76
CA ASP A 119 11.19 -20.34 -13.05
C ASP A 119 12.04 -21.04 -11.97
N ASP A 120 12.87 -20.29 -11.27
CA ASP A 120 13.56 -20.79 -10.10
C ASP A 120 12.60 -20.78 -8.90
N SER A 121 11.95 -21.94 -8.69
CA SER A 121 11.05 -22.20 -7.58
C SER A 121 11.69 -22.00 -6.18
N THR A 122 12.97 -21.62 -6.12
CA THR A 122 13.68 -21.23 -4.91
C THR A 122 13.54 -19.74 -4.61
N ARG A 123 13.00 -18.93 -5.53
CA ARG A 123 12.70 -17.52 -5.31
C ARG A 123 11.42 -17.34 -4.51
N SER A 124 11.46 -17.74 -3.26
CA SER A 124 10.56 -17.23 -2.23
C SER A 124 10.80 -15.72 -1.94
N ASP A 125 11.61 -15.08 -2.75
CA ASP A 125 12.10 -13.73 -2.59
C ASP A 125 11.22 -12.79 -3.40
N ALA A 126 10.06 -12.43 -2.84
CA ALA A 126 9.19 -11.39 -3.39
C ALA A 126 9.92 -10.05 -3.65
N MET A 127 11.17 -9.90 -3.20
CA MET A 127 11.99 -8.69 -3.41
C MET A 127 12.32 -8.37 -4.86
N ASN A 128 12.23 -9.33 -5.76
CA ASN A 128 12.48 -9.03 -7.17
C ASN A 128 11.33 -8.27 -7.83
N VAL A 129 10.18 -8.15 -7.19
CA VAL A 129 9.07 -7.29 -7.65
C VAL A 129 9.43 -5.80 -7.55
N TYR A 130 10.38 -5.46 -6.68
CA TYR A 130 10.84 -4.09 -6.42
C TYR A 130 12.31 -3.88 -6.78
N ASP A 131 12.82 -4.66 -7.74
CA ASP A 131 14.05 -4.26 -8.39
C ASP A 131 13.75 -2.94 -9.11
N TYR A 132 14.22 -1.84 -8.51
CA TYR A 132 14.13 -0.49 -9.03
C TYR A 132 14.91 -0.31 -10.34
N ASP A 133 15.22 -1.41 -11.03
CA ASP A 133 15.72 -1.35 -12.38
C ASP A 133 14.65 -0.69 -13.27
N SER A 134 15.06 0.33 -14.01
CA SER A 134 14.28 1.17 -14.91
C SER A 134 13.43 0.42 -15.97
N LYS A 135 13.37 -0.90 -15.88
CA LYS A 135 12.65 -1.81 -16.78
C LYS A 135 11.29 -2.27 -16.27
N GLN A 136 10.90 -1.89 -15.04
CA GLN A 136 9.60 -2.27 -14.51
C GLN A 136 8.46 -1.50 -15.20
N PRO A 137 7.37 -2.17 -15.60
CA PRO A 137 6.24 -1.53 -16.28
C PRO A 137 5.67 -0.31 -15.54
N TRP A 138 5.55 -0.39 -14.23
CA TRP A 138 5.06 0.71 -13.40
C TRP A 138 6.06 1.90 -13.35
N ALA A 139 7.36 1.67 -13.48
CA ALA A 139 8.35 2.75 -13.59
C ALA A 139 8.16 3.56 -14.86
N LEU A 140 7.67 2.95 -15.94
CA LEU A 140 7.37 3.63 -17.20
C LEU A 140 6.05 4.42 -17.12
N SER A 141 5.07 3.95 -16.38
CA SER A 141 3.82 4.68 -16.16
C SER A 141 4.03 6.03 -15.45
N GLN A 142 5.11 6.17 -14.68
CA GLN A 142 5.50 7.43 -14.05
C GLN A 142 5.86 8.54 -15.07
N TYR A 143 6.30 8.16 -16.26
CA TYR A 143 6.69 9.12 -17.32
C TYR A 143 5.54 9.49 -18.25
N LEU A 144 4.39 8.84 -18.13
CA LEU A 144 3.23 9.10 -18.97
C LEU A 144 2.09 9.70 -18.12
N PRO A 145 2.11 11.03 -17.89
CA PRO A 145 1.13 11.69 -17.02
C PRO A 145 -0.33 11.49 -17.43
N SER A 146 -0.59 11.00 -18.62
CA SER A 146 -1.94 10.82 -19.16
C SER A 146 -2.29 9.38 -19.50
N GLY A 147 -1.37 8.41 -19.28
CA GLY A 147 -1.59 7.04 -19.75
C GLY A 147 -2.02 6.95 -21.20
N GLY A 148 -2.14 5.75 -21.72
CA GLY A 148 -2.85 5.53 -22.98
C GLY A 148 -4.35 5.60 -22.77
N GLN A 149 -5.10 5.77 -23.85
CA GLN A 149 -6.54 5.55 -23.82
C GLN A 149 -6.79 4.03 -23.83
N ILE A 150 -7.52 3.55 -22.83
CA ILE A 150 -7.87 2.12 -22.72
C ILE A 150 -8.80 1.74 -23.86
N THR A 151 -8.53 0.64 -24.56
CA THR A 151 -9.40 0.09 -25.59
C THR A 151 -10.69 -0.45 -24.96
N GLU A 152 -11.74 -0.60 -25.78
CA GLU A 152 -12.96 -1.30 -25.34
C GLU A 152 -12.65 -2.72 -24.86
N LYS A 153 -11.72 -3.41 -25.55
CA LYS A 153 -11.28 -4.74 -25.20
C LYS A 153 -10.55 -4.76 -23.85
N GLY A 154 -9.59 -3.84 -23.63
CA GLY A 154 -8.87 -3.71 -22.36
C GLY A 154 -9.81 -3.34 -21.19
N PHE A 155 -10.77 -2.45 -21.43
CA PHE A 155 -11.78 -2.11 -20.46
C PHE A 155 -12.64 -3.31 -20.06
N ASN A 156 -13.21 -4.02 -21.03
CA ASN A 156 -14.06 -5.20 -20.77
C ASN A 156 -13.27 -6.27 -19.99
N TYR A 157 -12.04 -6.53 -20.39
CA TYR A 157 -11.17 -7.48 -19.71
C TYR A 157 -10.89 -7.09 -18.25
N THR A 158 -10.64 -5.81 -17.97
CA THR A 158 -10.49 -5.31 -16.59
C THR A 158 -11.75 -5.61 -15.76
N ILE A 159 -12.93 -5.35 -16.33
CA ILE A 159 -14.20 -5.58 -15.62
C ILE A 159 -14.46 -7.07 -15.41
N GLU A 160 -14.15 -7.93 -16.38
CA GLU A 160 -14.28 -9.38 -16.24
C GLU A 160 -13.39 -9.93 -15.11
N CYS A 161 -12.16 -9.45 -14.99
CA CYS A 161 -11.27 -9.82 -13.88
C CYS A 161 -11.81 -9.37 -12.52
N ILE A 162 -12.33 -8.15 -12.42
CA ILE A 162 -12.95 -7.64 -11.20
C ILE A 162 -14.19 -8.47 -10.80
N GLU A 163 -15.03 -8.79 -11.77
CA GLU A 163 -16.19 -9.65 -11.55
C GLU A 163 -15.81 -11.04 -11.05
N ALA A 164 -14.79 -11.64 -11.64
CA ALA A 164 -14.27 -12.94 -11.24
C ALA A 164 -13.76 -12.95 -9.78
N MET A 165 -13.01 -11.93 -9.38
CA MET A 165 -12.55 -11.74 -8.00
C MET A 165 -13.74 -11.56 -7.04
N LYS A 166 -14.69 -10.70 -7.40
CA LYS A 166 -15.85 -10.42 -6.55
C LYS A 166 -16.74 -11.64 -6.35
N ASN A 167 -16.91 -12.46 -7.38
CA ASN A 167 -17.66 -13.72 -7.30
C ASN A 167 -17.05 -14.71 -6.28
N VAL A 168 -15.72 -14.72 -6.16
CA VAL A 168 -15.02 -15.55 -5.16
C VAL A 168 -15.21 -15.00 -3.75
N LEU A 169 -15.13 -13.67 -3.57
CA LEU A 169 -15.21 -13.05 -2.25
C LEU A 169 -16.62 -13.02 -1.70
N GLY A 170 -17.63 -12.89 -2.56
CA GLY A 170 -19.01 -12.69 -2.14
C GLY A 170 -19.20 -11.36 -1.42
N ASP A 171 -20.09 -11.33 -0.45
CA ASP A 171 -20.41 -10.15 0.37
C ASP A 171 -19.66 -10.13 1.71
N GLU A 172 -18.94 -11.20 2.03
CA GLU A 172 -18.28 -11.38 3.33
C GLU A 172 -16.91 -10.70 3.40
N VAL A 173 -16.21 -10.62 2.26
CA VAL A 173 -14.85 -10.05 2.19
C VAL A 173 -14.84 -8.85 1.24
N GLY A 174 -14.37 -7.71 1.73
CA GLY A 174 -14.23 -6.49 0.94
C GLY A 174 -13.13 -6.64 -0.11
N LEU A 175 -13.41 -6.18 -1.34
CA LEU A 175 -12.44 -6.10 -2.42
C LEU A 175 -11.97 -4.66 -2.58
N ALA A 176 -10.70 -4.39 -2.35
CA ALA A 176 -10.01 -3.16 -2.72
C ALA A 176 -9.19 -3.40 -4.00
N LEU A 177 -9.11 -2.40 -4.85
CA LEU A 177 -8.44 -2.51 -6.15
C LEU A 177 -7.38 -1.43 -6.27
N ASP A 178 -6.15 -1.85 -6.50
CA ASP A 178 -5.05 -0.97 -6.82
C ASP A 178 -4.86 -0.98 -8.35
N LEU A 179 -5.14 0.15 -8.98
CA LEU A 179 -5.07 0.27 -10.43
C LEU A 179 -3.70 0.73 -10.91
N GLY A 180 -2.85 1.19 -9.97
CA GLY A 180 -1.59 1.84 -10.27
C GLY A 180 -1.77 3.15 -11.06
N PRO A 181 -0.84 4.09 -10.96
CA PRO A 181 -0.97 5.37 -11.66
C PRO A 181 -0.84 5.19 -13.17
N GLY A 182 -1.53 6.03 -13.94
CA GLY A 182 -1.39 6.06 -15.41
C GLY A 182 -2.69 5.94 -16.20
N ILE A 183 -3.84 5.88 -15.55
CA ILE A 183 -5.14 5.92 -16.20
C ILE A 183 -5.56 7.38 -16.37
N ASN A 184 -5.98 7.76 -17.58
CA ASN A 184 -6.53 9.10 -17.79
C ASN A 184 -7.88 9.28 -17.05
N PRO A 185 -8.25 10.49 -16.62
CA PRO A 185 -9.45 10.72 -15.83
C PRO A 185 -10.75 10.21 -16.45
N SER A 186 -10.84 10.23 -17.79
CA SER A 186 -12.04 9.75 -18.51
C SER A 186 -12.21 8.23 -18.39
N ASP A 187 -11.13 7.47 -18.56
CA ASP A 187 -11.14 6.01 -18.43
C ASP A 187 -11.25 5.60 -16.95
N ALA A 188 -10.60 6.33 -16.04
CA ALA A 188 -10.77 6.16 -14.60
C ALA A 188 -12.23 6.29 -14.18
N LEU A 189 -12.94 7.30 -14.67
CA LEU A 189 -14.37 7.48 -14.40
C LEU A 189 -15.22 6.36 -15.01
N LYS A 190 -14.90 5.89 -16.21
CA LYS A 190 -15.61 4.74 -16.83
C LYS A 190 -15.48 3.49 -15.96
N ILE A 191 -14.26 3.18 -15.52
CA ILE A 191 -14.01 2.03 -14.64
C ILE A 191 -14.77 2.21 -13.33
N ALA A 192 -14.64 3.38 -12.67
CA ALA A 192 -15.29 3.66 -11.41
C ALA A 192 -16.81 3.47 -11.47
N LYS A 193 -17.47 3.89 -12.55
CA LYS A 193 -18.90 3.67 -12.77
C LYS A 193 -19.25 2.21 -13.07
N ALA A 194 -18.43 1.52 -13.84
CA ALA A 194 -18.69 0.13 -14.19
C ALA A 194 -18.63 -0.82 -12.99
N VAL A 195 -17.83 -0.48 -11.98
CA VAL A 195 -17.65 -1.31 -10.78
C VAL A 195 -18.60 -0.97 -9.63
N GLU A 196 -19.42 0.06 -9.73
CA GLU A 196 -20.42 0.44 -8.71
C GLU A 196 -21.29 -0.77 -8.29
N LYS A 197 -21.70 -1.58 -9.24
CA LYS A 197 -22.51 -2.79 -8.99
C LYS A 197 -21.84 -3.86 -8.15
N TYR A 198 -20.50 -3.82 -8.05
CA TYR A 198 -19.72 -4.80 -7.28
C TYR A 198 -19.43 -4.35 -5.84
N ASN A 199 -19.76 -3.11 -5.49
CA ASN A 199 -19.55 -2.55 -4.17
C ASN A 199 -18.11 -2.79 -3.65
N VAL A 200 -17.11 -2.39 -4.45
CA VAL A 200 -15.70 -2.49 -4.06
C VAL A 200 -15.39 -1.49 -2.95
N MET A 201 -14.40 -1.82 -2.11
CA MET A 201 -13.97 -0.96 -0.98
C MET A 201 -13.44 0.38 -1.47
N TRP A 202 -12.58 0.37 -2.48
CA TRP A 202 -12.04 1.55 -3.17
C TRP A 202 -11.32 1.18 -4.46
N LEU A 203 -11.08 2.21 -5.28
CA LEU A 203 -10.16 2.19 -6.40
C LEU A 203 -8.97 3.08 -6.05
N GLU A 204 -7.78 2.48 -6.00
CA GLU A 204 -6.54 3.12 -5.55
C GLU A 204 -5.70 3.56 -6.74
N ASP A 205 -5.10 4.75 -6.62
CA ASP A 205 -4.04 5.29 -7.47
C ASP A 205 -4.33 5.28 -8.98
N MET A 206 -5.58 5.48 -9.39
CA MET A 206 -5.97 5.44 -10.80
C MET A 206 -5.27 6.48 -11.67
N ILE A 207 -5.05 7.69 -11.12
CA ILE A 207 -4.53 8.85 -11.84
C ILE A 207 -3.06 9.07 -11.48
N THR A 208 -2.31 9.74 -12.34
CA THR A 208 -0.85 9.88 -12.25
C THR A 208 -0.32 10.75 -11.10
N GLY A 209 -1.18 11.31 -10.27
CA GLY A 209 -0.82 12.30 -9.26
C GLY A 209 0.23 11.89 -8.24
N ASP A 210 0.32 10.60 -7.94
CA ASP A 210 1.15 10.13 -6.83
C ASP A 210 2.63 10.20 -7.09
N TYR A 211 3.04 9.95 -8.31
CA TYR A 211 4.45 9.96 -8.70
C TYR A 211 4.93 11.33 -9.20
N THR A 212 4.09 12.33 -9.16
CA THR A 212 4.46 13.70 -9.49
C THR A 212 4.61 14.53 -8.20
N PRO A 213 5.42 15.59 -8.19
CA PRO A 213 5.49 16.49 -7.04
C PRO A 213 4.17 17.27 -6.80
N TYR A 214 3.20 17.11 -7.68
CA TYR A 214 1.92 17.81 -7.63
C TYR A 214 0.79 16.81 -7.49
N VAL A 215 0.05 16.94 -6.41
CA VAL A 215 -1.21 16.21 -6.23
C VAL A 215 -2.25 16.80 -7.18
N LEU A 216 -2.79 15.97 -8.07
CA LEU A 216 -3.80 16.38 -9.05
C LEU A 216 -5.21 16.32 -8.44
N ALA A 217 -5.43 17.03 -7.33
CA ALA A 217 -6.65 16.96 -6.54
C ALA A 217 -7.92 17.25 -7.36
N ASP A 218 -7.88 18.19 -8.30
CA ASP A 218 -9.04 18.51 -9.13
C ASP A 218 -9.41 17.36 -10.08
N LEU A 219 -8.42 16.64 -10.63
CA LEU A 219 -8.67 15.48 -11.49
C LEU A 219 -9.28 14.32 -10.70
N TYR A 220 -8.78 14.06 -9.49
CA TYR A 220 -9.37 13.06 -8.60
C TYR A 220 -10.79 13.45 -8.22
N ARG A 221 -11.02 14.72 -7.88
CA ARG A 221 -12.34 15.22 -7.52
C ARG A 221 -13.36 15.03 -8.64
N ASP A 222 -12.97 15.26 -9.89
CA ASP A 222 -13.84 15.08 -11.05
C ASP A 222 -14.29 13.62 -11.20
N VAL A 223 -13.47 12.66 -10.84
CA VAL A 223 -13.88 11.25 -10.77
C VAL A 223 -14.76 11.00 -9.55
N THR A 224 -14.33 11.41 -8.37
CA THR A 224 -14.97 11.11 -7.09
C THR A 224 -16.42 11.61 -7.02
N ILE A 225 -16.72 12.81 -7.51
CA ILE A 225 -18.08 13.38 -7.46
C ILE A 225 -19.05 12.78 -8.49
N ASN A 226 -18.53 12.00 -9.44
CA ASN A 226 -19.32 11.42 -10.54
C ASN A 226 -19.49 9.90 -10.42
N THR A 227 -19.08 9.30 -9.31
CA THR A 227 -19.28 7.87 -9.01
C THR A 227 -19.65 7.66 -7.56
N SER A 228 -20.31 6.53 -7.26
CA SER A 228 -20.53 6.04 -5.90
C SER A 228 -19.39 5.11 -5.42
N THR A 229 -18.50 4.69 -6.31
CA THR A 229 -17.34 3.88 -5.94
C THR A 229 -16.32 4.74 -5.19
N PRO A 230 -15.88 4.34 -3.98
CA PRO A 230 -14.90 5.11 -3.24
C PRO A 230 -13.56 5.18 -3.99
N ILE A 231 -12.95 6.36 -3.98
CA ILE A 231 -11.66 6.64 -4.59
C ILE A 231 -10.62 6.82 -3.50
N HIS A 232 -9.46 6.21 -3.70
CA HIS A 232 -8.33 6.18 -2.77
C HIS A 232 -7.04 6.64 -3.45
N THR A 233 -6.19 7.33 -2.71
CA THR A 233 -4.81 7.67 -3.11
C THR A 233 -3.98 8.11 -1.91
N GLY A 234 -2.66 8.19 -2.06
CA GLY A 234 -1.82 8.89 -1.09
C GLY A 234 -0.53 8.22 -0.66
N GLU A 235 -0.22 7.01 -1.08
CA GLU A 235 0.99 6.28 -0.66
C GLU A 235 2.30 7.01 -1.00
N GLN A 236 2.29 7.77 -2.09
CA GLN A 236 3.46 8.45 -2.63
C GLN A 236 3.55 9.94 -2.20
N ILE A 237 2.59 10.42 -1.42
CA ILE A 237 2.49 11.82 -1.03
C ILE A 237 3.32 12.07 0.23
N TYR A 238 4.23 13.02 0.16
CA TYR A 238 5.11 13.40 1.26
C TYR A 238 4.60 14.63 1.99
N LEU A 239 4.52 14.57 3.32
CA LEU A 239 4.08 15.59 4.26
C LEU A 239 2.60 16.02 4.13
N ARG A 240 2.01 16.37 5.27
CA ARG A 240 0.61 16.82 5.42
C ARG A 240 0.22 18.01 4.55
N GLN A 241 1.18 18.88 4.20
CA GLN A 241 0.90 20.03 3.35
C GLN A 241 0.42 19.62 1.96
N ASN A 242 0.93 18.50 1.45
CA ASN A 242 0.55 17.97 0.14
C ASN A 242 -0.78 17.19 0.17
N PHE A 243 -1.23 16.72 1.34
CA PHE A 243 -2.57 16.16 1.52
C PHE A 243 -3.67 17.22 1.60
N LYS A 244 -3.28 18.48 1.90
CA LYS A 244 -4.25 19.53 2.15
C LYS A 244 -5.26 19.71 1.03
N ASP A 245 -4.82 19.79 -0.21
CA ASP A 245 -5.69 19.98 -1.37
C ASP A 245 -6.64 18.79 -1.60
N LEU A 246 -6.17 17.56 -1.44
CA LEU A 246 -7.02 16.37 -1.53
C LEU A 246 -8.14 16.42 -0.49
N ILE A 247 -7.79 16.78 0.73
CA ILE A 247 -8.72 16.80 1.87
C ILE A 247 -9.71 17.98 1.76
N ASP A 248 -9.22 19.19 1.54
CA ASP A 248 -10.06 20.41 1.46
C ASP A 248 -11.06 20.33 0.31
N LYS A 249 -10.66 19.80 -0.82
CA LYS A 249 -11.52 19.65 -2.00
C LYS A 249 -12.38 18.38 -1.94
N ARG A 250 -12.19 17.52 -0.94
CA ARG A 250 -12.81 16.18 -0.90
C ARG A 250 -12.59 15.45 -2.21
N ALA A 251 -11.36 15.47 -2.66
CA ALA A 251 -10.96 14.93 -3.96
C ALA A 251 -10.98 13.40 -3.98
N VAL A 252 -10.91 12.76 -2.81
CA VAL A 252 -10.99 11.31 -2.63
C VAL A 252 -11.86 10.99 -1.42
N ASN A 253 -12.31 9.74 -1.32
CA ASN A 253 -13.10 9.25 -0.18
C ASN A 253 -12.23 8.64 0.90
N VAL A 254 -11.08 8.10 0.49
CA VAL A 254 -10.12 7.43 1.36
C VAL A 254 -8.73 7.95 1.04
N ILE A 255 -7.90 8.18 2.05
CA ILE A 255 -6.48 8.49 1.89
C ILE A 255 -5.62 7.37 2.46
N GLY A 256 -4.50 7.09 1.81
CA GLY A 256 -3.56 6.03 2.18
C GLY A 256 -2.12 6.51 2.37
N PRO A 257 -1.85 7.46 3.29
CA PRO A 257 -0.47 7.85 3.55
C PRO A 257 0.34 6.65 4.05
N ASP A 258 1.55 6.48 3.55
CA ASP A 258 2.49 5.52 4.10
C ASP A 258 3.28 6.17 5.26
N PRO A 259 3.19 5.67 6.50
CA PRO A 259 3.93 6.23 7.63
C PRO A 259 5.45 6.20 7.46
N LEU A 260 5.97 5.28 6.64
CA LEU A 260 7.40 5.18 6.38
C LEU A 260 7.86 6.02 5.18
N ASP A 261 6.93 6.64 4.46
CA ASP A 261 7.23 7.55 3.34
C ASP A 261 6.78 8.99 3.59
N VAL A 262 5.64 9.18 4.25
CA VAL A 262 5.00 10.50 4.38
C VAL A 262 5.73 11.49 5.30
N GLY A 263 6.69 11.03 6.07
CA GLY A 263 7.42 11.84 7.05
C GLY A 263 7.26 11.36 8.50
N GLY A 264 6.77 10.14 8.70
CA GLY A 264 6.70 9.45 9.97
C GLY A 264 5.33 9.41 10.63
N LEU A 265 5.29 8.87 11.84
CA LEU A 265 4.07 8.58 12.59
C LEU A 265 3.29 9.84 12.94
N ALA A 266 3.98 10.90 13.37
CA ALA A 266 3.33 12.16 13.72
C ALA A 266 2.68 12.84 12.50
N GLU A 267 3.32 12.79 11.32
CA GLU A 267 2.73 13.32 10.09
C GLU A 267 1.46 12.56 9.73
N THR A 268 1.51 11.23 9.74
CA THR A 268 0.35 10.39 9.43
C THR A 268 -0.81 10.66 10.40
N LYS A 269 -0.52 10.77 11.69
CA LYS A 269 -1.56 11.09 12.69
C LYS A 269 -2.25 12.43 12.41
N TRP A 270 -1.49 13.48 12.10
CA TRP A 270 -2.09 14.79 11.79
C TRP A 270 -2.88 14.77 10.48
N ILE A 271 -2.43 14.00 9.48
CA ILE A 271 -3.18 13.81 8.24
C ILE A 271 -4.51 13.12 8.55
N ALA A 272 -4.49 12.05 9.34
CA ALA A 272 -5.68 11.30 9.74
C ALA A 272 -6.70 12.17 10.51
N GLU A 273 -6.25 12.98 11.46
CA GLU A 273 -7.09 13.90 12.24
C GLU A 273 -7.71 14.98 11.35
N TYR A 274 -6.95 15.50 10.40
CA TYR A 274 -7.45 16.49 9.44
C TYR A 274 -8.45 15.89 8.46
N ALA A 275 -8.21 14.66 8.00
CA ALA A 275 -9.14 13.90 7.17
C ALA A 275 -10.46 13.60 7.91
N ASP A 276 -10.39 13.22 9.19
CA ASP A 276 -11.54 12.90 10.03
C ASP A 276 -12.54 14.07 10.11
N ILE A 277 -12.07 15.27 10.41
CA ILE A 277 -12.94 16.46 10.47
C ILE A 277 -13.51 16.89 9.13
N ASN A 278 -12.96 16.38 8.02
CA ASN A 278 -13.46 16.60 6.66
C ASN A 278 -14.30 15.44 6.11
N GLY A 279 -14.52 14.39 6.91
CA GLY A 279 -15.34 13.23 6.55
C GLY A 279 -14.65 12.29 5.54
N ILE A 280 -13.31 12.27 5.52
CA ILE A 280 -12.50 11.39 4.67
C ILE A 280 -11.96 10.25 5.53
N MET A 281 -12.06 9.03 5.03
CA MET A 281 -11.54 7.83 5.67
C MET A 281 -10.02 7.71 5.46
N ILE A 282 -9.36 6.88 6.27
CA ILE A 282 -7.94 6.58 6.13
C ILE A 282 -7.69 5.09 6.15
N ALA A 283 -6.93 4.62 5.16
CA ALA A 283 -6.42 3.25 5.06
C ALA A 283 -4.92 3.31 4.72
N PRO A 284 -4.02 3.42 5.73
CA PRO A 284 -2.61 3.58 5.50
C PRO A 284 -2.01 2.46 4.65
N HIS A 285 -1.16 2.85 3.69
CA HIS A 285 -0.31 1.97 2.92
C HIS A 285 0.80 1.37 3.79
N GLY A 286 1.40 0.23 3.40
CA GLY A 286 2.47 -0.41 4.16
C GLY A 286 2.89 -1.79 3.66
N THR A 287 3.18 -1.93 2.37
CA THR A 287 3.39 -3.24 1.76
C THR A 287 4.73 -3.89 2.13
N ILE A 288 5.84 -3.14 2.19
CA ILE A 288 7.20 -3.72 2.32
C ILE A 288 7.98 -3.13 3.48
N ASP A 289 7.30 -2.66 4.46
CA ASP A 289 7.88 -1.93 5.59
C ASP A 289 8.68 -2.82 6.55
N GLY A 290 8.73 -4.11 6.32
CA GLY A 290 9.30 -5.07 7.25
C GLY A 290 8.56 -5.09 8.59
N LEU A 291 9.10 -5.86 9.53
CA LEU A 291 8.45 -5.99 10.84
C LEU A 291 8.65 -4.77 11.74
N ILE A 292 9.64 -3.92 11.45
CA ILE A 292 9.83 -2.63 12.15
C ILE A 292 8.72 -1.67 11.74
N GLY A 293 8.46 -1.55 10.44
CA GLY A 293 7.37 -0.73 9.92
C GLY A 293 6.01 -1.24 10.37
N LEU A 294 5.81 -2.56 10.37
CA LEU A 294 4.60 -3.16 10.93
C LEU A 294 4.37 -2.75 12.39
N ALA A 295 5.40 -2.85 13.24
CA ALA A 295 5.30 -2.45 14.64
C ALA A 295 4.96 -0.95 14.77
N ALA A 296 5.58 -0.11 13.96
CA ALA A 296 5.29 1.32 13.92
C ALA A 296 3.84 1.60 13.50
N GLN A 297 3.34 0.91 12.46
CA GLN A 297 1.96 1.03 12.00
C GLN A 297 0.95 0.59 13.05
N VAL A 298 1.20 -0.52 13.77
CA VAL A 298 0.31 -0.97 14.87
C VAL A 298 0.23 0.08 15.97
N GLN A 299 1.37 0.63 16.41
CA GLN A 299 1.42 1.66 17.45
C GLN A 299 0.71 2.95 17.00
N LEU A 300 0.85 3.35 15.75
CA LEU A 300 0.17 4.49 15.16
C LEU A 300 -1.33 4.25 15.04
N ALA A 301 -1.73 3.15 14.38
CA ALA A 301 -3.13 2.84 14.08
C ALA A 301 -3.98 2.73 15.35
N ALA A 302 -3.39 2.31 16.47
CA ALA A 302 -4.04 2.32 17.78
C ALA A 302 -4.54 3.71 18.18
N THR A 303 -3.92 4.79 17.69
CA THR A 303 -4.19 6.20 18.06
C THR A 303 -5.02 6.97 17.04
N LEU A 304 -5.24 6.41 15.84
CA LEU A 304 -5.95 7.10 14.78
C LEU A 304 -7.44 7.26 15.10
N PRO A 305 -8.11 8.33 14.63
CA PRO A 305 -9.53 8.57 14.86
C PRO A 305 -10.43 7.46 14.30
N LYS A 306 -11.76 7.65 14.40
CA LYS A 306 -12.74 6.63 13.94
C LYS A 306 -12.86 6.52 12.42
N ASN A 307 -12.29 7.45 11.67
CA ASN A 307 -12.18 7.38 10.22
C ASN A 307 -11.15 6.32 9.73
N TYR A 308 -10.42 5.67 10.64
CA TYR A 308 -9.51 4.57 10.31
C TYR A 308 -10.29 3.33 9.87
N ILE A 309 -9.97 2.81 8.68
CA ILE A 309 -10.50 1.55 8.14
C ILE A 309 -9.60 0.40 8.57
N ALA A 310 -8.44 0.28 7.99
CA ALA A 310 -7.44 -0.75 8.19
C ALA A 310 -6.11 -0.27 7.64
N PHE A 311 -4.99 -0.84 8.06
CA PHE A 311 -3.73 -0.61 7.35
C PHE A 311 -3.29 -1.83 6.54
N GLU A 312 -2.46 -1.59 5.56
CA GLU A 312 -1.97 -2.62 4.65
C GLU A 312 -1.00 -3.57 5.33
N TYR A 313 -1.26 -4.87 5.19
CA TYR A 313 -0.41 -5.94 5.69
C TYR A 313 0.01 -6.85 4.55
N CYS A 314 1.31 -7.01 4.39
CA CYS A 314 1.88 -7.85 3.33
C CYS A 314 1.85 -9.33 3.71
N VAL A 315 1.19 -10.15 2.92
CA VAL A 315 1.23 -11.62 3.02
C VAL A 315 1.26 -12.22 1.62
N PRO A 316 2.19 -13.13 1.34
CA PRO A 316 3.24 -13.65 2.22
C PRO A 316 4.40 -12.68 2.40
N CYS A 317 4.93 -12.59 3.63
CA CYS A 317 6.14 -11.83 3.92
C CYS A 317 7.38 -12.74 3.93
N TYR A 318 8.56 -12.14 3.86
CA TYR A 318 9.81 -12.89 3.92
C TYR A 318 9.95 -13.65 5.23
N LYS A 319 10.26 -14.94 5.16
CA LYS A 319 10.46 -15.77 6.37
C LYS A 319 11.56 -15.21 7.25
N TRP A 320 12.64 -14.71 6.67
CA TRP A 320 13.78 -14.18 7.40
C TRP A 320 13.44 -12.93 8.23
N TRP A 321 12.42 -12.15 7.87
CA TRP A 321 11.97 -11.02 8.71
C TRP A 321 11.56 -11.51 10.10
N TYR A 322 10.84 -12.63 10.17
CA TYR A 322 10.42 -13.23 11.45
C TYR A 322 11.57 -13.82 12.24
N ASP A 323 12.67 -14.17 11.58
CA ASP A 323 13.83 -14.74 12.24
C ASP A 323 14.68 -13.71 12.98
N ILE A 324 14.67 -12.45 12.57
CA ILE A 324 15.56 -11.40 13.05
C ILE A 324 14.96 -10.47 14.10
N ILE A 325 13.64 -10.55 14.33
CA ILE A 325 12.91 -9.66 15.25
C ILE A 325 12.25 -10.46 16.36
N ASP A 326 12.46 -10.03 17.60
CA ASP A 326 11.76 -10.50 18.79
C ASP A 326 10.75 -9.44 19.26
N GLY A 327 9.71 -9.89 19.99
CA GLY A 327 8.73 -9.02 20.66
C GLY A 327 7.37 -8.92 19.99
N LEU A 328 7.22 -9.43 18.75
CA LEU A 328 5.93 -9.44 18.07
C LEU A 328 5.00 -10.55 18.61
N PRO A 329 3.67 -10.35 18.60
CA PRO A 329 2.72 -11.40 18.91
C PRO A 329 2.84 -12.58 17.92
N ASN A 330 2.48 -13.78 18.38
CA ASN A 330 2.45 -14.99 17.54
C ASN A 330 1.14 -15.76 17.75
N PRO A 331 0.26 -15.86 16.75
CA PRO A 331 0.39 -15.25 15.41
C PRO A 331 0.30 -13.72 15.47
N ILE A 332 0.90 -13.03 14.48
CA ILE A 332 0.83 -11.56 14.37
C ILE A 332 -0.60 -11.13 14.03
N VAL A 333 -1.19 -11.75 13.02
CA VAL A 333 -2.56 -11.46 12.58
C VAL A 333 -3.49 -12.62 12.97
N LYS A 334 -4.62 -12.27 13.54
CA LYS A 334 -5.70 -13.21 13.83
C LYS A 334 -7.05 -12.56 13.48
N ASP A 335 -7.83 -13.25 12.66
CA ASP A 335 -9.16 -12.77 12.22
C ASP A 335 -9.11 -11.33 11.69
N SER A 336 -8.12 -11.03 10.83
CA SER A 336 -7.85 -9.70 10.25
C SER A 336 -7.37 -8.63 11.23
N TYR A 337 -7.08 -8.97 12.50
CA TYR A 337 -6.66 -8.02 13.53
C TYR A 337 -5.25 -8.32 14.06
N ILE A 338 -4.59 -7.26 14.52
CA ILE A 338 -3.37 -7.33 15.31
C ILE A 338 -3.67 -6.70 16.67
N ASP A 339 -3.36 -7.41 17.76
CA ASP A 339 -3.49 -6.89 19.12
C ASP A 339 -2.41 -5.82 19.38
N VAL A 340 -2.80 -4.72 20.01
CA VAL A 340 -1.89 -3.64 20.37
C VAL A 340 -1.18 -3.99 21.68
N TRP A 341 0.15 -4.01 21.64
CA TRP A 341 0.98 -4.34 22.80
C TRP A 341 1.48 -3.10 23.52
N ASP A 342 1.77 -3.27 24.82
CA ASP A 342 2.13 -2.20 25.76
C ASP A 342 3.65 -2.10 26.06
N THR A 343 4.48 -2.87 25.33
CA THR A 343 5.93 -2.84 25.50
C THR A 343 6.51 -1.47 25.09
N PRO A 344 7.49 -0.91 25.85
CA PRO A 344 8.06 0.39 25.56
C PRO A 344 8.65 0.53 24.15
N GLY A 345 8.54 1.72 23.59
CA GLY A 345 8.94 2.02 22.22
C GLY A 345 8.07 1.30 21.21
N LEU A 346 8.68 0.73 20.16
CA LEU A 346 8.04 -0.16 19.19
C LEU A 346 7.68 -1.52 19.80
N GLY A 347 8.29 -1.88 20.94
CA GLY A 347 8.07 -3.16 21.59
C GLY A 347 8.78 -4.34 20.95
N ILE A 348 9.71 -4.07 20.06
CA ILE A 348 10.50 -5.06 19.33
C ILE A 348 12.00 -4.82 19.49
N SER A 349 12.79 -5.84 19.21
CA SER A 349 14.25 -5.77 19.17
C SER A 349 14.82 -6.71 18.12
N PHE A 350 15.98 -6.37 17.59
CA PHE A 350 16.77 -7.34 16.82
C PHE A 350 17.32 -8.41 17.73
N ASN A 351 17.33 -9.64 17.25
CA ASN A 351 18.00 -10.76 17.91
C ASN A 351 19.33 -11.11 17.23
N GLU A 352 20.08 -12.04 17.83
CA GLU A 352 21.41 -12.43 17.32
C GLU A 352 21.40 -12.96 15.88
N LYS A 353 20.27 -13.50 15.41
CA LYS A 353 20.19 -13.99 14.03
C LYS A 353 20.24 -12.87 12.99
N ALA A 354 19.94 -11.63 13.39
CA ALA A 354 20.03 -10.48 12.50
C ALA A 354 21.43 -10.32 11.89
N LYS A 355 22.49 -10.67 12.66
CA LYS A 355 23.87 -10.64 12.18
C LYS A 355 24.13 -11.52 10.96
N ASN A 356 23.34 -12.58 10.77
CA ASN A 356 23.49 -13.49 9.62
C ASN A 356 23.05 -12.86 8.29
N TYR A 357 22.29 -11.77 8.36
CA TYR A 357 21.74 -11.06 7.20
C TYR A 357 22.47 -9.75 6.90
N LEU A 358 23.45 -9.39 7.74
CA LEU A 358 24.32 -8.24 7.51
C LEU A 358 25.41 -8.60 6.48
N ARG A 359 25.85 -7.57 5.73
CA ARG A 359 27.06 -7.70 4.92
C ARG A 359 28.26 -7.97 5.82
N GLU A 360 29.31 -8.62 5.28
CA GLU A 360 30.49 -8.98 6.06
C GLU A 360 31.14 -7.76 6.72
N GLU A 361 31.19 -6.64 6.02
CA GLU A 361 31.72 -5.37 6.50
C GLU A 361 30.87 -4.69 7.60
N ASP A 362 29.62 -5.11 7.77
CA ASP A 362 28.67 -4.50 8.72
C ASP A 362 28.41 -5.40 9.95
N LYS A 363 29.04 -6.57 10.03
CA LYS A 363 28.76 -7.54 11.11
C LYS A 363 29.07 -7.02 12.51
N ASP A 364 30.04 -6.13 12.62
CA ASP A 364 30.43 -5.52 13.90
C ASP A 364 29.59 -4.27 14.25
N PHE A 365 28.58 -3.92 13.43
CA PHE A 365 27.78 -2.72 13.63
C PHE A 365 26.97 -2.73 14.94
N PHE A 366 26.64 -3.92 15.45
CA PHE A 366 25.89 -4.10 16.69
C PHE A 366 26.73 -4.50 17.90
N ASP A 367 28.07 -4.61 17.75
CA ASP A 367 29.01 -4.87 18.84
C ASP A 367 29.47 -3.55 19.45
#